data_7f5dfdbda0cff5b2b015655968329c4c
#
_entry.id   7f5dfdbda0cff5b2b015655968329c4c
#
_cell.length_a   1.000
_cell.length_b   1.000
_cell.length_c   1.000
_cell.angle_alpha   90.00
_cell.angle_beta   90.00
_cell.angle_gamma   90.00
#
_symmetry.space_group_name_H-M   'P 1'
#
loop_
_entity.id
_entity.type
_entity.pdbx_description
1 polymer ?
#
loop_
_entity_poly.entity_id
_entity_poly.type
_entity_poly.pdbx_seq_one_letter_code
_entity_poly.pdbx_strand_id
1 'polypeptide(L)'
;LKYDKIRSLVSESRYGEEIKFAKYFEACVEGKWGFLNKQGKEMSPFVYDEIQMRDFEGGFVRVCKNGKWGFVNDKCEEMCEFVYEFDWRDFLRLGDKLYKPNADGVLEEYEKKPVDDNDLPF
;
A
#
# COMPACT_ATOMS: atom_id res chain seq x y z
N LEU A 1 22.49 16.54 2.35
CA LEU A 1 21.10 16.28 2.65
C LEU A 1 20.96 14.95 3.39
N LYS A 2 20.05 14.90 4.33
CA LYS A 2 19.80 13.71 5.13
C LYS A 2 19.23 12.56 4.29
N TYR A 3 18.43 12.90 3.27
CA TYR A 3 17.73 11.91 2.46
C TYR A 3 18.39 11.75 1.10
N ASP A 4 18.54 10.51 0.63
CA ASP A 4 19.12 10.22 -0.67
C ASP A 4 18.12 10.50 -1.80
N LYS A 5 16.84 10.28 -1.54
CA LYS A 5 15.74 10.51 -2.48
C LYS A 5 14.51 10.98 -1.72
N ILE A 6 13.75 11.85 -2.35
CA ILE A 6 12.44 12.28 -1.86
C ILE A 6 11.49 12.27 -3.05
N ARG A 7 10.33 11.63 -2.90
CA ARG A 7 9.30 11.59 -3.93
C ARG A 7 7.95 12.00 -3.34
N SER A 8 7.16 12.70 -4.15
CA SER A 8 5.77 12.96 -3.79
C SER A 8 4.94 11.70 -3.99
N LEU A 9 4.09 11.37 -3.02
CA LEU A 9 3.13 10.27 -3.17
C LEU A 9 1.92 10.65 -4.00
N VAL A 10 1.86 11.88 -4.52
CA VAL A 10 0.73 12.34 -5.30
C VAL A 10 0.82 11.79 -6.71
N SER A 11 -0.04 10.86 -7.06
CA SER A 11 -0.48 10.71 -8.41
C SER A 11 -1.66 11.67 -8.61
N GLU A 12 -1.73 12.29 -9.77
CA GLU A 12 -2.83 13.19 -10.08
C GLU A 12 -4.17 12.49 -9.90
N SER A 13 -5.05 13.12 -9.13
CA SER A 13 -6.43 12.67 -9.04
C SER A 13 -7.10 12.84 -10.40
N ARG A 14 -7.52 11.75 -11.02
CA ARG A 14 -8.18 11.81 -12.33
C ARG A 14 -9.60 12.33 -12.27
N TYR A 15 -10.20 12.44 -11.10
CA TYR A 15 -11.63 12.72 -10.94
C TYR A 15 -11.94 13.70 -9.81
N GLY A 16 -10.97 14.48 -9.38
CA GLY A 16 -11.17 15.41 -8.28
C GLY A 16 -11.33 14.73 -6.91
N GLU A 17 -11.04 13.44 -6.83
CA GLU A 17 -11.07 12.73 -5.56
C GLU A 17 -9.88 13.13 -4.70
N GLU A 18 -10.11 13.24 -3.40
CA GLU A 18 -9.07 13.51 -2.43
C GLU A 18 -8.15 12.30 -2.30
N ILE A 19 -6.85 12.50 -2.58
CA ILE A 19 -5.85 11.47 -2.38
C ILE A 19 -5.34 11.60 -0.95
N LYS A 20 -5.66 10.64 -0.09
CA LYS A 20 -5.32 10.70 1.33
C LYS A 20 -3.83 10.80 1.60
N PHE A 21 -3.00 10.24 0.72
CA PHE A 21 -1.54 10.31 0.83
C PHE A 21 -0.92 11.52 0.14
N ALA A 22 -1.73 12.42 -0.44
CA ALA A 22 -1.23 13.65 -1.06
C ALA A 22 -0.48 14.55 -0.09
N LYS A 23 -0.73 14.41 1.20
CA LYS A 23 -0.08 15.18 2.26
C LYS A 23 1.28 14.61 2.70
N TYR A 24 1.72 13.50 2.11
CA TYR A 24 2.97 12.85 2.47
C TYR A 24 3.96 12.82 1.33
N PHE A 25 5.23 12.74 1.71
CA PHE A 25 6.31 12.41 0.79
C PHE A 25 6.91 11.08 1.24
N GLU A 26 7.41 10.30 0.29
CA GLU A 26 8.28 9.20 0.63
C GLU A 26 9.73 9.63 0.50
N ALA A 27 10.56 9.22 1.43
CA ALA A 27 11.98 9.56 1.44
C ALA A 27 12.81 8.30 1.68
N CYS A 28 14.02 8.30 1.13
CA CYS A 28 14.91 7.14 1.20
C CYS A 28 16.22 7.53 1.89
N VAL A 29 16.63 6.71 2.84
CA VAL A 29 17.93 6.82 3.51
C VAL A 29 18.59 5.44 3.46
N GLU A 30 19.76 5.37 2.82
CA GLU A 30 20.56 4.14 2.73
C GLU A 30 19.76 2.95 2.20
N GLY A 31 18.92 3.19 1.19
CA GLY A 31 18.13 2.15 0.54
C GLY A 31 16.82 1.80 1.24
N LYS A 32 16.51 2.44 2.36
CA LYS A 32 15.25 2.20 3.08
C LYS A 32 14.35 3.41 3.00
N TRP A 33 13.07 3.15 2.80
CA TRP A 33 12.04 4.18 2.61
C TRP A 33 11.22 4.41 3.87
N GLY A 34 10.73 5.62 4.00
CA GLY A 34 9.82 6.03 5.06
C GLY A 34 8.95 7.18 4.57
N PHE A 35 8.07 7.66 5.42
CA PHE A 35 7.13 8.72 5.10
C PHE A 35 7.48 10.01 5.84
N LEU A 36 7.38 11.13 5.12
CA LEU A 36 7.49 12.47 5.68
C LEU A 36 6.17 13.20 5.48
N ASN A 37 5.79 14.05 6.44
CA ASN A 37 4.69 14.97 6.20
C ASN A 37 5.16 16.20 5.40
N LYS A 38 4.26 17.11 5.08
CA LYS A 38 4.59 18.31 4.30
C LYS A 38 5.56 19.27 5.00
N GLN A 39 5.67 19.17 6.32
CA GLN A 39 6.60 19.96 7.12
C GLN A 39 7.97 19.28 7.23
N GLY A 40 8.15 18.11 6.62
CA GLY A 40 9.39 17.35 6.66
C GLY A 40 9.56 16.49 7.90
N LYS A 41 8.52 16.34 8.71
CA LYS A 41 8.57 15.48 9.89
C LYS A 41 8.46 14.02 9.48
N GLU A 42 9.29 13.16 10.06
CA GLU A 42 9.24 11.73 9.85
C GLU A 42 8.00 11.13 10.51
N MET A 43 7.15 10.50 9.69
CA MET A 43 5.89 9.91 10.14
C MET A 43 5.97 8.41 10.35
N SER A 44 7.07 7.79 9.93
CA SER A 44 7.33 6.37 10.10
C SER A 44 8.82 6.14 10.27
N PRO A 45 9.25 4.99 10.83
CA PRO A 45 10.64 4.59 10.72
C PRO A 45 10.99 4.32 9.25
N PHE A 46 12.28 4.44 8.91
CA PHE A 46 12.78 4.21 7.56
C PHE A 46 13.25 2.76 7.44
N VAL A 47 12.27 1.87 7.32
CA VAL A 47 12.49 0.42 7.36
C VAL A 47 11.93 -0.30 6.14
N TYR A 48 11.32 0.43 5.21
CA TYR A 48 10.63 -0.18 4.07
C TYR A 48 11.58 -0.32 2.88
N ASP A 49 11.57 -1.49 2.27
CA ASP A 49 12.34 -1.76 1.06
C ASP A 49 11.74 -1.09 -0.15
N GLU A 50 10.40 -0.98 -0.17
CA GLU A 50 9.66 -0.40 -1.27
C GLU A 50 8.31 0.09 -0.78
N ILE A 51 7.82 1.17 -1.39
CA ILE A 51 6.47 1.70 -1.17
C ILE A 51 5.76 1.68 -2.51
N GLN A 52 4.63 0.97 -2.58
CA GLN A 52 3.82 0.93 -3.79
C GLN A 52 2.91 2.16 -3.81
N MET A 53 3.05 2.98 -4.86
CA MET A 53 2.40 4.29 -4.95
C MET A 53 0.90 4.26 -5.22
N ARG A 54 0.32 3.09 -5.47
CA ARG A 54 -1.13 2.98 -5.66
C ARG A 54 -1.82 2.74 -4.34
N ASP A 55 -2.76 3.62 -4.03
CA ASP A 55 -3.63 3.40 -2.89
C ASP A 55 -4.53 2.19 -3.14
N PHE A 56 -4.72 1.41 -2.11
CA PHE A 56 -5.93 0.59 -2.02
C PHE A 56 -7.13 1.51 -1.78
N GLU A 57 -8.31 1.05 -2.12
CA GLU A 57 -9.53 1.74 -1.74
C GLU A 57 -9.53 1.99 -0.23
N GLY A 58 -9.96 3.17 0.20
CA GLY A 58 -10.02 3.53 1.60
C GLY A 58 -8.79 4.23 2.17
N GLY A 59 -7.76 4.46 1.36
CA GLY A 59 -6.57 5.20 1.77
C GLY A 59 -5.52 4.35 2.46
N PHE A 60 -5.24 3.18 1.90
CA PHE A 60 -4.17 2.30 2.35
C PHE A 60 -3.11 2.19 1.27
N VAL A 61 -1.86 2.01 1.68
CA VAL A 61 -0.73 1.88 0.75
C VAL A 61 0.03 0.61 1.09
N ARG A 62 0.33 -0.19 0.06
CA ARG A 62 1.16 -1.39 0.23
C ARG A 62 2.62 -1.00 0.39
N VAL A 63 3.28 -1.61 1.35
CA VAL A 63 4.71 -1.40 1.60
C VAL A 63 5.40 -2.73 1.82
N CYS A 64 6.67 -2.80 1.46
CA CYS A 64 7.50 -3.99 1.62
C CYS A 64 8.52 -3.75 2.73
N LYS A 65 8.63 -4.71 3.63
CA LYS A 65 9.58 -4.67 4.73
C LYS A 65 10.23 -6.04 4.88
N ASN A 66 11.56 -6.08 4.80
CA ASN A 66 12.34 -7.33 4.88
C ASN A 66 11.88 -8.38 3.85
N GLY A 67 11.57 -7.91 2.63
CA GLY A 67 11.19 -8.79 1.53
C GLY A 67 9.73 -9.24 1.53
N LYS A 68 8.95 -8.84 2.52
CA LYS A 68 7.53 -9.21 2.61
C LYS A 68 6.65 -7.99 2.61
N TRP A 69 5.45 -8.14 2.12
CA TRP A 69 4.49 -7.05 1.91
C TRP A 69 3.44 -6.99 3.01
N GLY A 70 3.01 -5.80 3.29
CA GLY A 70 1.89 -5.48 4.14
C GLY A 70 1.33 -4.14 3.70
N PHE A 71 0.60 -3.46 4.56
CA PHE A 71 0.07 -2.15 4.22
C PHE A 71 0.00 -1.23 5.43
N VAL A 72 -0.02 0.08 5.14
CA VAL A 72 -0.17 1.13 6.14
C VAL A 72 -1.43 1.94 5.84
N ASN A 73 -2.01 2.55 6.87
CA ASN A 73 -3.14 3.46 6.71
C ASN A 73 -2.67 4.89 6.40
N ASP A 74 -3.59 5.82 6.32
CA ASP A 74 -3.32 7.22 6.00
C ASP A 74 -2.64 8.00 7.13
N LYS A 75 -2.37 7.34 8.26
CA LYS A 75 -1.54 7.86 9.36
C LYS A 75 -0.16 7.20 9.41
N CYS A 76 0.19 6.43 8.39
CA CYS A 76 1.43 5.67 8.30
C CYS A 76 1.57 4.57 9.36
N GLU A 77 0.45 4.09 9.87
CA GLU A 77 0.42 2.99 10.83
C GLU A 77 0.35 1.65 10.11
N GLU A 78 1.18 0.69 10.54
CA GLU A 78 1.14 -0.66 9.99
C GLU A 78 -0.13 -1.37 10.44
N MET A 79 -0.89 -1.91 9.48
CA MET A 79 -2.22 -2.45 9.72
C MET A 79 -2.27 -3.97 9.75
N CYS A 80 -1.17 -4.65 9.40
CA CYS A 80 -1.12 -6.11 9.39
C CYS A 80 0.32 -6.58 9.57
N GLU A 81 0.49 -7.88 9.76
CA GLU A 81 1.81 -8.50 9.72
C GLU A 81 2.36 -8.47 8.30
N PHE A 82 3.67 -8.33 8.17
CA PHE A 82 4.33 -8.27 6.86
C PHE A 82 4.80 -9.67 6.49
N VAL A 83 3.87 -10.47 5.98
CA VAL A 83 4.08 -11.86 5.63
C VAL A 83 3.64 -12.19 4.20
N TYR A 84 3.15 -11.20 3.47
CA TYR A 84 2.51 -11.39 2.17
C TYR A 84 3.48 -11.19 1.02
N GLU A 85 3.15 -11.78 -0.13
CA GLU A 85 3.82 -11.54 -1.39
C GLU A 85 3.08 -10.47 -2.20
N PHE A 86 3.78 -9.81 -3.10
CA PHE A 86 3.21 -8.83 -4.01
C PHE A 86 2.36 -9.52 -5.09
N ASP A 87 1.19 -8.96 -5.34
CA ASP A 87 0.35 -9.40 -6.45
C ASP A 87 0.04 -8.20 -7.36
N TRP A 88 0.13 -8.42 -8.67
CA TRP A 88 -0.05 -7.37 -9.67
C TRP A 88 -1.46 -6.76 -9.72
N ARG A 89 -2.45 -7.47 -9.16
CA ARG A 89 -3.85 -7.06 -9.17
C ARG A 89 -4.25 -6.25 -7.94
N ASP A 90 -3.28 -5.63 -7.29
CA ASP A 90 -3.50 -4.83 -6.07
C ASP A 90 -3.95 -5.64 -4.84
N PHE A 91 -3.61 -6.92 -4.82
CA PHE A 91 -3.84 -7.79 -3.67
C PHE A 91 -2.54 -8.09 -2.94
N LEU A 92 -2.69 -8.56 -1.72
CA LEU A 92 -1.63 -9.21 -0.97
C LEU A 92 -1.84 -10.72 -1.07
N ARG A 93 -0.79 -11.46 -1.38
CA ARG A 93 -0.89 -12.90 -1.59
C ARG A 93 -0.19 -13.66 -0.46
N LEU A 94 -0.87 -14.68 0.07
CA LEU A 94 -0.28 -15.60 1.03
C LEU A 94 -0.59 -17.04 0.56
N GLY A 95 0.43 -17.73 0.06
CA GLY A 95 0.23 -19.02 -0.59
C GLY A 95 -0.57 -18.86 -1.88
N ASP A 96 -1.70 -19.55 -1.97
CA ASP A 96 -2.62 -19.47 -3.11
C ASP A 96 -3.81 -18.53 -2.86
N LYS A 97 -3.80 -17.83 -1.72
CA LYS A 97 -4.90 -16.94 -1.32
C LYS A 97 -4.53 -15.49 -1.52
N LEU A 98 -5.51 -14.70 -1.91
CA LEU A 98 -5.38 -13.26 -2.11
C LEU A 98 -6.18 -12.51 -1.05
N TYR A 99 -5.62 -11.39 -0.59
CA TYR A 99 -6.23 -10.55 0.44
C TYR A 99 -6.22 -9.09 0.03
N LYS A 100 -7.21 -8.36 0.48
CA LYS A 100 -7.33 -6.93 0.27
C LYS A 100 -7.92 -6.28 1.51
N PRO A 101 -7.45 -5.09 1.94
CA PRO A 101 -8.07 -4.43 3.07
C PRO A 101 -9.47 -3.91 2.69
N ASN A 102 -10.42 -4.06 3.62
CA ASN A 102 -11.72 -3.42 3.49
C ASN A 102 -11.65 -1.96 3.96
N ALA A 103 -12.79 -1.26 3.95
CA ALA A 103 -12.84 0.15 4.33
C ALA A 103 -12.39 0.41 5.78
N ASP A 104 -12.46 -0.58 6.65
CA ASP A 104 -12.03 -0.50 8.05
C ASP A 104 -10.56 -0.87 8.24
N GLY A 105 -9.87 -1.26 7.17
CA GLY A 105 -8.46 -1.67 7.25
C GLY A 105 -8.25 -3.10 7.68
N VAL A 106 -9.28 -3.92 7.64
CA VAL A 106 -9.20 -5.34 7.96
C VAL A 106 -9.03 -6.13 6.66
N LEU A 107 -8.03 -7.01 6.62
CA LEU A 107 -7.80 -7.84 5.45
C LEU A 107 -8.92 -8.86 5.27
N GLU A 108 -9.47 -8.89 4.07
CA GLU A 108 -10.47 -9.87 3.67
C GLU A 108 -9.90 -10.73 2.55
N GLU A 109 -10.17 -12.03 2.62
CA GLU A 109 -9.79 -12.95 1.58
C GLU A 109 -10.65 -12.70 0.33
N TYR A 110 -9.97 -12.53 -0.80
CA TYR A 110 -10.64 -12.46 -2.09
C TYR A 110 -10.80 -13.86 -2.63
N GLU A 111 -12.05 -14.34 -2.67
CA GLU A 111 -12.37 -15.61 -3.30
C GLU A 111 -12.68 -15.37 -4.77
N LYS A 112 -11.79 -15.89 -5.62
CA LYS A 112 -12.12 -16.00 -7.02
C LYS A 112 -13.14 -17.13 -7.11
N LYS A 113 -14.41 -16.76 -7.25
CA LYS A 113 -15.47 -17.76 -7.48
C LYS A 113 -15.10 -18.54 -8.72
N PRO A 114 -15.08 -19.90 -8.64
CA PRO A 114 -14.96 -20.69 -9.86
C PRO A 114 -16.11 -20.28 -10.78
N VAL A 115 -15.79 -20.09 -12.07
CA VAL A 115 -16.81 -19.75 -13.05
C VAL A 115 -17.73 -20.96 -13.15
N ASP A 116 -18.92 -20.83 -12.56
CA ASP A 116 -19.97 -21.82 -12.68
C ASP A 116 -20.66 -21.63 -14.03
N ASP A 117 -21.12 -22.72 -14.64
CA ASP A 117 -21.86 -22.66 -15.91
C ASP A 117 -23.06 -21.71 -15.83
N ASN A 118 -23.62 -21.54 -14.64
CA ASN A 118 -24.74 -20.62 -14.42
C ASN A 118 -24.35 -19.15 -14.39
N ASP A 119 -23.07 -18.87 -14.23
CA ASP A 119 -22.54 -17.49 -14.17
C ASP A 119 -21.98 -17.04 -15.52
N LEU A 120 -21.98 -17.91 -16.51
CA LEU A 120 -21.52 -17.57 -17.85
C LEU A 120 -22.59 -16.73 -18.58
N PRO A 121 -22.17 -15.66 -19.31
CA PRO A 121 -23.11 -14.79 -20.01
C PRO A 121 -23.70 -15.40 -21.30
N PHE A 122 -23.46 -16.66 -21.53
CA PHE A 122 -23.92 -17.36 -22.72
C PHE A 122 -24.28 -18.80 -22.43
#